data_dab2ea7635ec2e722b84414df47d9229
#
_entry.id   dab2ea7635ec2e722b84414df47d9229
#
_cell.length_a   1.000
_cell.length_b   1.000
_cell.length_c   1.000
_cell.angle_alpha   90.00
_cell.angle_beta   90.00
_cell.angle_gamma   90.00
#
_symmetry.space_group_name_H-M   'P 1'
#
loop_
_entity.id
_entity.type
_entity.pdbx_description
1 polymer ?
#
loop_
_entity_poly.entity_id
_entity_poly.type
_entity_poly.pdbx_seq_one_letter_code
_entity_poly.pdbx_strand_id
1 'polypeptide(L)'
;MRRRLFRQKRTRVNQVFTIAIFTTLTAISSVSCSKNDNVLVTEIGVSQPSRGSATTSKGGEFYIQGKNQHLNGDLQAAIASYDKAINQNSQYGAAYNGRGLVYFDLGDKEKAIADYNQALSINPNDAEAYNNLGNARASLGNNREAVKDYSEAIRLNPNYGEAYNNRGNAHATIGDKKGALDDFDQAILLDPKYAIAYNNRGNARAAGDPQGAIEDYNQAIRLNPNFAPAYNNRGNARATNGDKQGALKDLEQAASIFQSQGNNDLYQQVTKNIKELGR
;
A
#
# COMPACT_ATOMS: atom_id res chain seq x y z
N MET A 1 54.74 -45.82 -31.18
CA MET A 1 53.80 -45.60 -30.04
C MET A 1 53.99 -44.19 -29.45
N ARG A 2 53.23 -43.23 -29.85
CA ARG A 2 53.25 -41.85 -29.35
C ARG A 2 52.01 -41.54 -28.57
N ARG A 3 52.08 -41.38 -27.24
CA ARG A 3 51.01 -40.88 -26.37
C ARG A 3 50.97 -39.35 -26.52
N ARG A 4 49.86 -38.81 -27.03
CA ARG A 4 49.51 -37.39 -27.02
C ARG A 4 48.82 -37.07 -25.70
N LEU A 5 49.49 -36.24 -24.88
CA LEU A 5 48.93 -35.61 -23.72
C LEU A 5 48.01 -34.47 -24.16
N PHE A 6 46.69 -34.61 -23.92
CA PHE A 6 45.72 -33.53 -24.05
C PHE A 6 45.81 -32.64 -22.82
N ARG A 7 46.30 -31.44 -23.03
CA ARG A 7 46.33 -30.36 -22.03
C ARG A 7 44.92 -29.72 -21.97
N GLN A 8 44.11 -30.08 -20.96
CA GLN A 8 42.85 -29.41 -20.70
C GLN A 8 43.15 -27.99 -20.18
N LYS A 9 42.82 -26.99 -20.97
CA LYS A 9 42.68 -25.60 -20.52
C LYS A 9 41.45 -25.53 -19.61
N ARG A 10 41.66 -25.30 -18.33
CA ARG A 10 40.61 -24.87 -17.39
C ARG A 10 40.20 -23.46 -17.79
N THR A 11 39.09 -23.32 -18.50
CA THR A 11 38.33 -22.10 -18.58
C THR A 11 37.69 -21.88 -17.21
N ARG A 12 38.16 -20.83 -16.52
CA ARG A 12 37.42 -20.30 -15.34
C ARG A 12 36.11 -19.78 -15.86
N VAL A 13 35.07 -20.51 -15.62
CA VAL A 13 33.69 -20.01 -15.71
C VAL A 13 33.53 -19.09 -14.50
N ASN A 14 33.46 -17.80 -14.77
CA ASN A 14 32.95 -16.84 -13.80
C ASN A 14 31.53 -17.26 -13.50
N GLN A 15 31.31 -17.91 -12.35
CA GLN A 15 30.00 -18.01 -11.75
C GLN A 15 29.64 -16.60 -11.36
N VAL A 16 28.87 -15.95 -12.21
CA VAL A 16 28.03 -14.83 -11.83
C VAL A 16 27.05 -15.42 -10.82
N PHE A 17 27.30 -15.16 -9.54
CA PHE A 17 26.29 -15.38 -8.52
C PHE A 17 25.12 -14.48 -8.86
N THR A 18 24.16 -15.04 -9.59
CA THR A 18 22.83 -14.49 -9.67
C THR A 18 22.28 -14.64 -8.26
N ILE A 19 22.43 -13.60 -7.45
CA ILE A 19 21.64 -13.45 -6.24
C ILE A 19 20.21 -13.41 -6.76
N ALA A 20 19.52 -14.53 -6.67
CA ALA A 20 18.09 -14.57 -6.81
C ALA A 20 17.55 -13.73 -5.64
N ILE A 21 17.41 -12.44 -5.89
CA ILE A 21 16.56 -11.59 -5.10
C ILE A 21 15.17 -12.18 -5.39
N PHE A 22 14.77 -13.16 -4.57
CA PHE A 22 13.36 -13.42 -4.38
C PHE A 22 12.79 -12.09 -3.88
N THR A 23 12.39 -11.25 -4.82
CA THR A 23 11.30 -10.36 -4.59
C THR A 23 10.10 -11.27 -4.30
N THR A 24 10.04 -11.79 -3.07
CA THR A 24 8.75 -11.99 -2.50
C THR A 24 8.15 -10.60 -2.53
N LEU A 25 7.40 -10.36 -3.61
CA LEU A 25 6.33 -9.39 -3.64
C LEU A 25 5.30 -9.93 -2.64
N THR A 26 5.71 -10.08 -1.37
CA THR A 26 4.76 -10.06 -0.30
C THR A 26 4.21 -8.67 -0.44
N ALA A 27 3.00 -8.62 -1.00
CA ALA A 27 2.16 -7.47 -0.92
C ALA A 27 2.33 -6.90 0.49
N ILE A 28 3.16 -5.84 0.61
CA ILE A 28 2.99 -4.87 1.68
C ILE A 28 1.78 -4.03 1.21
N SER A 29 0.70 -4.74 0.92
CA SER A 29 -0.64 -4.23 0.91
C SER A 29 -1.10 -4.30 2.34
N SER A 30 -0.93 -3.30 3.03
CA SER A 30 -1.30 -2.96 4.38
C SER A 30 -0.03 -2.57 5.14
N VAL A 31 0.50 -1.40 4.85
CA VAL A 31 0.79 -0.55 5.98
C VAL A 31 -0.59 -0.27 6.57
N SER A 32 -1.11 -1.26 7.28
CA SER A 32 -2.08 -1.05 8.32
C SER A 32 -1.52 0.10 9.14
N CYS A 33 -2.28 1.15 9.32
CA CYS A 33 -2.00 2.20 10.28
C CYS A 33 -1.51 1.55 11.57
N SER A 34 -0.20 1.55 11.76
CA SER A 34 0.38 1.28 13.06
C SER A 34 -0.04 2.43 13.96
N LYS A 35 -0.53 2.12 15.14
CA LYS A 35 -1.20 2.97 16.12
C LYS A 35 -0.43 4.20 16.63
N ASN A 36 0.65 4.65 15.98
CA ASN A 36 1.49 5.74 16.50
C ASN A 36 2.05 6.72 15.46
N ASP A 37 1.62 6.65 14.22
CA ASP A 37 1.92 7.73 13.32
C ASP A 37 0.79 8.77 13.44
N ASN A 38 1.12 9.96 13.98
CA ASN A 38 0.41 11.19 13.70
C ASN A 38 0.54 11.45 12.18
N VAL A 39 -0.05 10.60 11.39
CA VAL A 39 -0.43 10.94 10.04
C VAL A 39 -1.45 12.03 10.25
N LEU A 40 -1.03 13.28 10.03
CA LEU A 40 -1.95 14.33 9.67
C LEU A 40 -2.92 13.70 8.67
N VAL A 41 -4.11 13.41 9.14
CA VAL A 41 -5.27 13.20 8.29
C VAL A 41 -5.41 14.56 7.61
N THR A 42 -4.68 14.72 6.51
CA THR A 42 -5.01 15.78 5.57
C THR A 42 -6.46 15.53 5.27
N GLU A 43 -7.30 16.47 5.69
CA GLU A 43 -8.69 16.55 5.29
C GLU A 43 -8.70 16.41 3.77
N ILE A 44 -8.83 15.18 3.30
CA ILE A 44 -9.21 14.93 1.92
C ILE A 44 -10.57 15.59 1.84
N GLY A 45 -10.71 16.58 0.95
CA GLY A 45 -11.88 17.41 0.81
C GLY A 45 -13.14 16.59 0.55
N VAL A 46 -13.59 15.90 1.57
CA VAL A 46 -14.98 15.53 1.73
C VAL A 46 -15.64 16.87 1.92
N SER A 47 -16.36 17.35 0.89
CA SER A 47 -17.34 18.40 1.07
C SER A 47 -18.14 18.01 2.30
N GLN A 48 -17.87 18.69 3.42
CA GLN A 48 -18.59 18.43 4.66
C GLN A 48 -20.06 18.52 4.29
N PRO A 49 -20.85 17.46 4.45
CA PRO A 49 -22.28 17.66 4.44
C PRO A 49 -22.53 18.72 5.50
N SER A 50 -23.18 19.81 5.10
CA SER A 50 -23.48 20.94 5.97
C SER A 50 -23.85 20.40 7.35
N ARG A 51 -23.26 20.91 8.42
CA ARG A 51 -23.35 20.42 9.82
C ARG A 51 -24.76 20.08 10.32
N GLY A 52 -25.78 20.41 9.57
CA GLY A 52 -27.19 20.12 9.85
C GLY A 52 -27.76 18.82 9.27
N SER A 53 -27.10 18.19 8.26
CA SER A 53 -27.75 17.10 7.52
C SER A 53 -27.46 15.70 8.11
N ALA A 54 -26.32 15.46 8.74
CA ALA A 54 -26.01 14.13 9.28
C ALA A 54 -26.67 13.84 10.62
N THR A 55 -26.87 14.84 11.46
CA THR A 55 -27.52 14.70 12.78
C THR A 55 -29.04 14.60 12.70
N THR A 56 -29.66 15.07 11.60
CA THR A 56 -31.09 15.02 11.37
C THR A 56 -31.57 13.74 10.68
N SER A 57 -30.66 12.95 10.13
CA SER A 57 -30.99 11.66 9.54
C SER A 57 -31.27 10.62 10.62
N LYS A 58 -32.28 9.77 10.40
CA LYS A 58 -32.58 8.64 11.28
C LYS A 58 -31.33 7.73 11.37
N GLY A 59 -30.74 7.63 12.57
CA GLY A 59 -29.47 6.90 12.80
C GLY A 59 -28.18 7.74 12.69
N GLY A 60 -28.27 9.02 12.32
CA GLY A 60 -27.10 9.87 12.10
C GLY A 60 -26.23 10.09 13.34
N GLU A 61 -26.83 10.19 14.52
CA GLU A 61 -26.10 10.31 15.79
C GLU A 61 -25.22 9.09 16.06
N PHE A 62 -25.75 7.89 15.85
CA PHE A 62 -25.01 6.64 16.05
C PHE A 62 -23.92 6.46 15.00
N TYR A 63 -24.16 6.91 13.75
CA TYR A 63 -23.10 6.93 12.72
C TYR A 63 -21.92 7.81 13.15
N ILE A 64 -22.19 9.04 13.62
CA ILE A 64 -21.13 9.96 14.10
C ILE A 64 -20.43 9.37 15.33
N GLN A 65 -21.17 8.75 16.24
CA GLN A 65 -20.59 8.08 17.40
C GLN A 65 -19.68 6.94 16.96
N GLY A 66 -20.09 6.08 16.04
CA GLY A 66 -19.30 4.98 15.49
C GLY A 66 -18.02 5.48 14.82
N LYS A 67 -18.10 6.56 14.02
CA LYS A 67 -16.95 7.19 13.40
C LYS A 67 -15.93 7.69 14.44
N ASN A 68 -16.38 8.36 15.48
CA ASN A 68 -15.51 8.87 16.55
C ASN A 68 -14.85 7.71 17.32
N GLN A 69 -15.59 6.65 17.62
CA GLN A 69 -15.08 5.45 18.29
C GLN A 69 -14.03 4.74 17.43
N HIS A 70 -14.27 4.62 16.12
CA HIS A 70 -13.31 4.06 15.18
C HIS A 70 -11.99 4.88 15.16
N LEU A 71 -12.08 6.20 15.06
CA LEU A 71 -10.92 7.10 15.12
C LEU A 71 -10.12 6.98 16.43
N ASN A 72 -10.80 6.71 17.55
CA ASN A 72 -10.17 6.48 18.85
C ASN A 72 -9.63 5.06 19.02
N GLY A 73 -9.85 4.16 18.07
CA GLY A 73 -9.45 2.76 18.13
C GLY A 73 -10.39 1.86 18.94
N ASP A 74 -11.56 2.36 19.35
CA ASP A 74 -12.57 1.62 20.08
C ASP A 74 -13.42 0.77 19.11
N LEU A 75 -12.79 -0.17 18.42
CA LEU A 75 -13.35 -0.86 17.26
C LEU A 75 -14.66 -1.60 17.57
N GLN A 76 -14.77 -2.28 18.73
CA GLN A 76 -15.99 -2.99 19.10
C GLN A 76 -17.16 -2.02 19.41
N ALA A 77 -16.87 -0.91 20.07
CA ALA A 77 -17.87 0.13 20.33
C ALA A 77 -18.32 0.79 19.01
N ALA A 78 -17.40 0.99 18.07
CA ALA A 78 -17.72 1.52 16.74
C ALA A 78 -18.70 0.61 15.99
N ILE A 79 -18.46 -0.70 15.96
CA ILE A 79 -19.39 -1.68 15.38
C ILE A 79 -20.79 -1.54 16.02
N ALA A 80 -20.86 -1.54 17.36
CA ALA A 80 -22.14 -1.45 18.05
C ALA A 80 -22.91 -0.15 17.73
N SER A 81 -22.19 0.95 17.52
CA SER A 81 -22.78 2.23 17.13
C SER A 81 -23.26 2.22 15.68
N TYR A 82 -22.48 1.67 14.75
CA TYR A 82 -22.92 1.50 13.35
C TYR A 82 -24.12 0.54 13.27
N ASP A 83 -24.16 -0.54 14.06
CA ASP A 83 -25.33 -1.43 14.14
C ASP A 83 -26.59 -0.69 14.57
N LYS A 84 -26.51 0.21 15.55
CA LYS A 84 -27.63 1.06 15.96
C LYS A 84 -28.04 2.00 14.83
N ALA A 85 -27.10 2.59 14.11
CA ALA A 85 -27.40 3.44 12.96
C ALA A 85 -28.16 2.67 11.88
N ILE A 86 -27.69 1.47 11.54
CA ILE A 86 -28.29 0.57 10.55
C ILE A 86 -29.67 0.09 10.99
N ASN A 87 -29.83 -0.28 12.26
CA ASN A 87 -31.13 -0.68 12.82
C ASN A 87 -32.17 0.45 12.78
N GLN A 88 -31.73 1.70 12.94
CA GLN A 88 -32.62 2.85 12.80
C GLN A 88 -32.94 3.21 11.35
N ASN A 89 -31.98 2.97 10.45
CA ASN A 89 -32.14 3.22 9.02
C ASN A 89 -31.33 2.17 8.22
N SER A 90 -32.00 1.11 7.80
CA SER A 90 -31.41 0.04 6.99
C SER A 90 -30.92 0.49 5.60
N GLN A 91 -31.26 1.71 5.17
CA GLN A 91 -30.80 2.34 3.93
C GLN A 91 -29.67 3.36 4.18
N TYR A 92 -28.97 3.24 5.30
CA TYR A 92 -27.87 4.14 5.62
C TYR A 92 -26.54 3.59 5.10
N GLY A 93 -26.28 3.74 3.79
CA GLY A 93 -25.08 3.22 3.10
C GLY A 93 -23.77 3.61 3.78
N ALA A 94 -23.63 4.87 4.24
CA ALA A 94 -22.44 5.32 4.95
C ALA A 94 -22.17 4.56 6.27
N ALA A 95 -23.21 4.08 6.96
CA ALA A 95 -23.03 3.29 8.18
C ALA A 95 -22.49 1.88 7.86
N TYR A 96 -22.94 1.28 6.76
CA TYR A 96 -22.37 0.03 6.28
C TYR A 96 -20.91 0.22 5.85
N ASN A 97 -20.58 1.27 5.05
CA ASN A 97 -19.21 1.55 4.67
C ASN A 97 -18.32 1.77 5.91
N GLY A 98 -18.77 2.53 6.89
CA GLY A 98 -18.05 2.76 8.15
C GLY A 98 -17.84 1.48 8.96
N ARG A 99 -18.86 0.60 9.08
CA ARG A 99 -18.71 -0.69 9.76
C ARG A 99 -17.78 -1.63 9.00
N GLY A 100 -17.84 -1.63 7.68
CA GLY A 100 -16.93 -2.35 6.80
C GLY A 100 -15.47 -1.97 7.03
N LEU A 101 -15.17 -0.66 7.18
CA LEU A 101 -13.81 -0.20 7.54
C LEU A 101 -13.36 -0.77 8.88
N VAL A 102 -14.23 -0.79 9.89
CA VAL A 102 -13.89 -1.38 11.19
C VAL A 102 -13.63 -2.89 11.09
N TYR A 103 -14.45 -3.63 10.33
CA TYR A 103 -14.19 -5.05 10.07
C TYR A 103 -12.87 -5.26 9.32
N PHE A 104 -12.56 -4.41 8.36
CA PHE A 104 -11.28 -4.46 7.64
C PHE A 104 -10.08 -4.29 8.59
N ASP A 105 -10.14 -3.31 9.51
CA ASP A 105 -9.09 -3.06 10.51
C ASP A 105 -8.96 -4.19 11.53
N LEU A 106 -10.05 -4.89 11.84
CA LEU A 106 -10.04 -6.11 12.66
C LEU A 106 -9.51 -7.34 11.91
N GLY A 107 -9.29 -7.23 10.59
CA GLY A 107 -8.86 -8.33 9.74
C GLY A 107 -9.99 -9.23 9.23
N ASP A 108 -11.27 -8.94 9.56
CA ASP A 108 -12.45 -9.69 9.09
C ASP A 108 -12.88 -9.15 7.70
N LYS A 109 -12.09 -9.53 6.70
CA LYS A 109 -12.20 -8.99 5.34
C LYS A 109 -13.47 -9.42 4.62
N GLU A 110 -13.97 -10.58 4.94
CA GLU A 110 -15.22 -11.12 4.40
C GLU A 110 -16.42 -10.29 4.86
N LYS A 111 -16.50 -9.93 6.15
CA LYS A 111 -17.53 -9.02 6.65
C LYS A 111 -17.39 -7.61 6.10
N ALA A 112 -16.15 -7.12 5.95
CA ALA A 112 -15.89 -5.84 5.31
C ALA A 112 -16.45 -5.81 3.89
N ILE A 113 -16.18 -6.83 3.07
CA ILE A 113 -16.69 -6.96 1.70
C ILE A 113 -18.22 -7.01 1.68
N ALA A 114 -18.84 -7.74 2.60
CA ALA A 114 -20.31 -7.81 2.69
C ALA A 114 -20.91 -6.42 2.98
N ASP A 115 -20.33 -5.68 3.90
CA ASP A 115 -20.79 -4.35 4.26
C ASP A 115 -20.54 -3.32 3.13
N TYR A 116 -19.40 -3.36 2.43
CA TYR A 116 -19.16 -2.48 1.28
C TYR A 116 -20.13 -2.78 0.13
N ASN A 117 -20.42 -4.06 -0.14
CA ASN A 117 -21.42 -4.42 -1.15
C ASN A 117 -22.83 -3.91 -0.73
N GLN A 118 -23.18 -3.97 0.55
CA GLN A 118 -24.44 -3.43 1.04
C GLN A 118 -24.47 -1.90 0.91
N ALA A 119 -23.38 -1.20 1.23
CA ALA A 119 -23.27 0.23 1.02
C ALA A 119 -23.48 0.62 -0.45
N LEU A 120 -22.85 -0.12 -1.37
CA LEU A 120 -22.95 0.09 -2.81
C LEU A 120 -24.32 -0.29 -3.40
N SER A 121 -25.02 -1.25 -2.81
CA SER A 121 -26.41 -1.56 -3.19
C SER A 121 -27.36 -0.41 -2.86
N ILE A 122 -27.05 0.36 -1.81
CA ILE A 122 -27.82 1.53 -1.37
C ILE A 122 -27.42 2.78 -2.15
N ASN A 123 -26.10 3.01 -2.29
CA ASN A 123 -25.56 4.12 -3.06
C ASN A 123 -24.52 3.62 -4.08
N PRO A 124 -24.92 3.33 -5.33
CA PRO A 124 -24.02 2.86 -6.38
C PRO A 124 -22.98 3.92 -6.86
N ASN A 125 -23.10 5.15 -6.38
CA ASN A 125 -22.20 6.25 -6.74
C ASN A 125 -21.20 6.61 -5.62
N ASP A 126 -20.96 5.70 -4.69
CA ASP A 126 -20.01 5.88 -3.59
C ASP A 126 -18.58 5.45 -4.02
N ALA A 127 -17.79 6.41 -4.48
CA ALA A 127 -16.40 6.16 -4.89
C ALA A 127 -15.51 5.63 -3.74
N GLU A 128 -15.78 6.06 -2.51
CA GLU A 128 -15.04 5.60 -1.33
C GLU A 128 -15.35 4.13 -1.03
N ALA A 129 -16.63 3.74 -1.08
CA ALA A 129 -17.02 2.34 -0.86
C ALA A 129 -16.42 1.41 -1.94
N TYR A 130 -16.34 1.83 -3.20
CA TYR A 130 -15.63 1.06 -4.24
C TYR A 130 -14.14 0.93 -3.96
N ASN A 131 -13.45 2.01 -3.56
CA ASN A 131 -12.03 1.94 -3.20
C ASN A 131 -11.81 0.99 -2.01
N ASN A 132 -12.65 1.06 -0.99
CA ASN A 132 -12.57 0.19 0.19
C ASN A 132 -12.85 -1.28 -0.16
N LEU A 133 -13.83 -1.55 -1.04
CA LEU A 133 -14.09 -2.90 -1.56
C LEU A 133 -12.89 -3.45 -2.32
N GLY A 134 -12.26 -2.61 -3.17
CA GLY A 134 -11.03 -2.93 -3.87
C GLY A 134 -9.88 -3.28 -2.90
N ASN A 135 -9.69 -2.48 -1.84
CA ASN A 135 -8.68 -2.73 -0.80
C ASN A 135 -8.93 -4.08 -0.11
N ALA A 136 -10.16 -4.39 0.25
CA ALA A 136 -10.51 -5.65 0.89
C ALA A 136 -10.27 -6.85 -0.04
N ARG A 137 -10.65 -6.75 -1.32
CA ARG A 137 -10.40 -7.79 -2.32
C ARG A 137 -8.91 -7.98 -2.61
N ALA A 138 -8.15 -6.89 -2.77
CA ALA A 138 -6.70 -6.96 -2.99
C ALA A 138 -5.99 -7.65 -1.81
N SER A 139 -6.40 -7.36 -0.58
CA SER A 139 -5.84 -7.99 0.62
C SER A 139 -6.10 -9.51 0.73
N LEU A 140 -7.12 -10.01 0.02
CA LEU A 140 -7.41 -11.44 -0.13
C LEU A 140 -6.75 -12.04 -1.41
N GLY A 141 -5.94 -11.26 -2.13
CA GLY A 141 -5.31 -11.70 -3.37
C GLY A 141 -6.18 -11.58 -4.63
N ASN A 142 -7.42 -11.12 -4.52
CA ASN A 142 -8.36 -10.97 -5.63
C ASN A 142 -8.07 -9.69 -6.43
N ASN A 143 -6.83 -9.55 -6.92
CA ASN A 143 -6.34 -8.29 -7.51
C ASN A 143 -7.07 -7.91 -8.81
N ARG A 144 -7.54 -8.89 -9.62
CA ARG A 144 -8.29 -8.58 -10.85
C ARG A 144 -9.65 -7.94 -10.56
N GLU A 145 -10.33 -8.41 -9.53
CA GLU A 145 -11.60 -7.84 -9.04
C GLU A 145 -11.35 -6.48 -8.42
N ALA A 146 -10.27 -6.33 -7.63
CA ALA A 146 -9.87 -5.06 -7.05
C ALA A 146 -9.62 -3.98 -8.12
N VAL A 147 -8.97 -4.32 -9.25
CA VAL A 147 -8.78 -3.40 -10.39
C VAL A 147 -10.13 -2.88 -10.91
N LYS A 148 -11.17 -3.71 -10.95
CA LYS A 148 -12.52 -3.28 -11.39
C LYS A 148 -13.12 -2.30 -10.39
N ASP A 149 -13.02 -2.61 -9.10
CA ASP A 149 -13.57 -1.75 -8.04
C ASP A 149 -12.88 -0.38 -8.02
N TYR A 150 -11.55 -0.34 -8.06
CA TYR A 150 -10.80 0.91 -8.15
C TYR A 150 -11.12 1.69 -9.44
N SER A 151 -11.38 0.99 -10.55
CA SER A 151 -11.78 1.64 -11.80
C SER A 151 -13.14 2.32 -11.68
N GLU A 152 -14.08 1.72 -10.95
CA GLU A 152 -15.36 2.36 -10.65
C GLU A 152 -15.18 3.54 -9.69
N ALA A 153 -14.33 3.42 -8.66
CA ALA A 153 -13.98 4.54 -7.79
C ALA A 153 -13.43 5.74 -8.58
N ILE A 154 -12.50 5.48 -9.50
CA ILE A 154 -11.89 6.50 -10.38
C ILE A 154 -12.92 7.07 -11.36
N ARG A 155 -13.79 6.25 -11.95
CA ARG A 155 -14.86 6.72 -12.84
C ARG A 155 -15.78 7.69 -12.13
N LEU A 156 -16.11 7.41 -10.86
CA LEU A 156 -16.97 8.26 -10.04
C LEU A 156 -16.24 9.51 -9.53
N ASN A 157 -14.97 9.38 -9.19
CA ASN A 157 -14.11 10.49 -8.76
C ASN A 157 -12.77 10.45 -9.50
N PRO A 158 -12.63 11.13 -10.66
CA PRO A 158 -11.38 11.16 -11.42
C PRO A 158 -10.18 11.80 -10.70
N ASN A 159 -10.42 12.50 -9.60
CA ASN A 159 -9.35 13.12 -8.79
C ASN A 159 -8.97 12.28 -7.56
N TYR A 160 -9.36 11.00 -7.52
CA TYR A 160 -9.09 10.13 -6.39
C TYR A 160 -7.68 9.50 -6.49
N GLY A 161 -6.65 10.26 -6.13
CA GLY A 161 -5.23 9.85 -6.22
C GLY A 161 -4.91 8.53 -5.51
N GLU A 162 -5.54 8.27 -4.35
CA GLU A 162 -5.39 7.01 -3.62
C GLU A 162 -5.91 5.81 -4.42
N ALA A 163 -7.06 5.94 -5.08
CA ALA A 163 -7.62 4.87 -5.90
C ALA A 163 -6.73 4.54 -7.11
N TYR A 164 -6.10 5.55 -7.73
CA TYR A 164 -5.06 5.32 -8.75
C TYR A 164 -3.87 4.57 -8.16
N ASN A 165 -3.31 5.01 -7.03
CA ASN A 165 -2.19 4.30 -6.40
C ASN A 165 -2.54 2.84 -6.06
N ASN A 166 -3.72 2.59 -5.54
CA ASN A 166 -4.19 1.26 -5.17
C ASN A 166 -4.41 0.38 -6.41
N ARG A 167 -5.00 0.93 -7.48
CA ARG A 167 -5.13 0.22 -8.77
C ARG A 167 -3.78 -0.08 -9.39
N GLY A 168 -2.84 0.85 -9.33
CA GLY A 168 -1.45 0.65 -9.75
C GLY A 168 -0.78 -0.51 -9.03
N ASN A 169 -0.96 -0.63 -7.72
CA ASN A 169 -0.46 -1.78 -6.95
C ASN A 169 -1.12 -3.09 -7.38
N ALA A 170 -2.43 -3.09 -7.62
CA ALA A 170 -3.14 -4.28 -8.10
C ALA A 170 -2.68 -4.66 -9.52
N HIS A 171 -2.49 -3.69 -10.43
CA HIS A 171 -1.90 -3.91 -11.76
C HIS A 171 -0.49 -4.50 -11.68
N ALA A 172 0.38 -3.95 -10.82
CA ALA A 172 1.73 -4.49 -10.60
C ALA A 172 1.68 -5.95 -10.13
N THR A 173 0.76 -6.28 -9.22
CA THR A 173 0.61 -7.63 -8.65
C THR A 173 0.14 -8.64 -9.70
N ILE A 174 -0.72 -8.25 -10.64
CA ILE A 174 -1.17 -9.14 -11.74
C ILE A 174 -0.21 -9.13 -12.95
N GLY A 175 0.92 -8.42 -12.88
CA GLY A 175 1.95 -8.37 -13.91
C GLY A 175 1.70 -7.31 -15.01
N ASP A 176 0.68 -6.48 -14.88
CA ASP A 176 0.44 -5.35 -15.79
C ASP A 176 1.31 -4.14 -15.38
N LYS A 177 2.57 -4.23 -15.75
CA LYS A 177 3.56 -3.17 -15.44
C LYS A 177 3.18 -1.82 -16.06
N LYS A 178 2.60 -1.82 -17.28
CA LYS A 178 2.24 -0.58 -17.95
C LYS A 178 1.08 0.09 -17.21
N GLY A 179 0.01 -0.62 -16.93
CA GLY A 179 -1.11 -0.09 -16.16
C GLY A 179 -0.70 0.43 -14.78
N ALA A 180 0.24 -0.27 -14.12
CA ALA A 180 0.78 0.17 -12.85
C ALA A 180 1.51 1.53 -12.95
N LEU A 181 2.38 1.69 -13.94
CA LEU A 181 3.12 2.95 -14.14
C LEU A 181 2.19 4.11 -14.50
N ASP A 182 1.25 3.88 -15.41
CA ASP A 182 0.26 4.87 -15.81
C ASP A 182 -0.57 5.36 -14.59
N ASP A 183 -0.96 4.44 -13.73
CA ASP A 183 -1.73 4.75 -12.52
C ASP A 183 -0.91 5.50 -11.46
N PHE A 184 0.34 5.10 -11.22
CA PHE A 184 1.21 5.83 -10.29
C PHE A 184 1.53 7.24 -10.81
N ASP A 185 1.70 7.42 -12.12
CA ASP A 185 1.89 8.72 -12.74
C ASP A 185 0.67 9.62 -12.51
N GLN A 186 -0.54 9.09 -12.63
CA GLN A 186 -1.77 9.84 -12.33
C GLN A 186 -1.89 10.17 -10.83
N ALA A 187 -1.58 9.23 -9.93
CA ALA A 187 -1.58 9.51 -8.50
C ALA A 187 -0.61 10.65 -8.13
N ILE A 188 0.59 10.65 -8.72
CA ILE A 188 1.61 11.70 -8.52
C ILE A 188 1.18 13.03 -9.17
N LEU A 189 0.54 13.01 -10.33
CA LEU A 189 0.02 14.21 -10.99
C LEU A 189 -1.05 14.88 -10.11
N LEU A 190 -1.92 14.09 -9.49
CA LEU A 190 -2.98 14.59 -8.60
C LEU A 190 -2.45 15.09 -7.26
N ASP A 191 -1.47 14.38 -6.69
CA ASP A 191 -0.76 14.81 -5.49
C ASP A 191 0.76 14.66 -5.65
N PRO A 192 1.49 15.73 -6.03
CA PRO A 192 2.95 15.72 -6.14
C PRO A 192 3.69 15.50 -4.81
N LYS A 193 2.98 15.45 -3.67
CA LYS A 193 3.55 15.16 -2.35
C LYS A 193 3.26 13.73 -1.89
N TYR A 194 2.66 12.89 -2.72
CA TYR A 194 2.30 11.52 -2.35
C TYR A 194 3.51 10.58 -2.35
N ALA A 195 4.28 10.59 -1.25
CA ALA A 195 5.52 9.81 -1.09
C ALA A 195 5.33 8.31 -1.41
N ILE A 196 4.17 7.73 -1.05
CA ILE A 196 3.87 6.32 -1.28
C ILE A 196 3.79 6.02 -2.78
N ALA A 197 3.18 6.89 -3.57
CA ALA A 197 3.06 6.69 -5.02
C ALA A 197 4.43 6.72 -5.72
N TYR A 198 5.32 7.62 -5.30
CA TYR A 198 6.72 7.61 -5.77
C TYR A 198 7.42 6.30 -5.44
N ASN A 199 7.34 5.83 -4.19
CA ASN A 199 7.93 4.55 -3.81
C ASN A 199 7.39 3.37 -4.64
N ASN A 200 6.09 3.33 -4.87
CA ASN A 200 5.43 2.26 -5.62
C ASN A 200 5.79 2.31 -7.11
N ARG A 201 5.88 3.52 -7.70
CA ARG A 201 6.39 3.68 -9.07
C ARG A 201 7.85 3.24 -9.18
N GLY A 202 8.68 3.59 -8.21
CA GLY A 202 10.05 3.11 -8.10
C GLY A 202 10.12 1.57 -8.10
N ASN A 203 9.27 0.90 -7.32
CA ASN A 203 9.20 -0.55 -7.30
C ASN A 203 8.84 -1.13 -8.67
N ALA A 204 7.87 -0.52 -9.37
CA ALA A 204 7.47 -0.95 -10.71
C ALA A 204 8.57 -0.72 -11.76
N ARG A 205 9.43 0.32 -11.59
CA ARG A 205 10.56 0.62 -12.47
C ARG A 205 11.76 -0.26 -12.22
N ALA A 206 12.00 -0.69 -10.98
CA ALA A 206 13.28 -1.22 -10.50
C ALA A 206 13.92 -2.30 -11.39
N ALA A 207 13.14 -3.20 -11.99
CA ALA A 207 13.64 -4.28 -12.83
C ALA A 207 14.07 -3.83 -14.26
N GLY A 208 13.54 -2.72 -14.78
CA GLY A 208 13.80 -2.28 -16.16
C GLY A 208 14.43 -0.90 -16.27
N ASP A 209 14.31 -0.08 -15.22
CA ASP A 209 14.85 1.27 -15.12
C ASP A 209 15.33 1.51 -13.68
N PRO A 210 16.47 0.92 -13.27
CA PRO A 210 16.99 1.06 -11.91
C PRO A 210 17.31 2.51 -11.54
N GLN A 211 17.74 3.33 -12.49
CA GLN A 211 18.05 4.73 -12.24
C GLN A 211 16.79 5.55 -11.96
N GLY A 212 15.74 5.40 -12.78
CA GLY A 212 14.46 6.03 -12.53
C GLY A 212 13.81 5.55 -11.23
N ALA A 213 14.02 4.29 -10.83
CA ALA A 213 13.59 3.79 -9.54
C ALA A 213 14.30 4.51 -8.37
N ILE A 214 15.62 4.69 -8.46
CA ILE A 214 16.41 5.43 -7.45
C ILE A 214 15.93 6.89 -7.34
N GLU A 215 15.61 7.53 -8.46
CA GLU A 215 15.05 8.89 -8.48
C GLU A 215 13.70 8.97 -7.79
N ASP A 216 12.82 8.01 -8.03
CA ASP A 216 11.51 7.92 -7.37
C ASP A 216 11.67 7.70 -5.86
N TYR A 217 12.54 6.79 -5.42
CA TYR A 217 12.84 6.61 -3.99
C TYR A 217 13.44 7.85 -3.35
N ASN A 218 14.32 8.58 -4.06
CA ASN A 218 14.86 9.85 -3.59
C ASN A 218 13.73 10.86 -3.33
N GLN A 219 12.76 10.91 -4.23
CA GLN A 219 11.61 11.80 -4.06
C GLN A 219 10.74 11.36 -2.87
N ALA A 220 10.46 10.07 -2.74
CA ALA A 220 9.70 9.53 -1.60
C ALA A 220 10.37 9.87 -0.25
N ILE A 221 11.70 9.70 -0.16
CA ILE A 221 12.49 10.03 1.03
C ILE A 221 12.50 11.54 1.31
N ARG A 222 12.61 12.38 0.28
CA ARG A 222 12.56 13.83 0.44
C ARG A 222 11.22 14.30 1.00
N LEU A 223 10.13 13.68 0.55
CA LEU A 223 8.77 13.99 1.00
C LEU A 223 8.48 13.44 2.41
N ASN A 224 9.00 12.26 2.71
CA ASN A 224 8.90 11.64 4.03
C ASN A 224 10.26 11.05 4.46
N PRO A 225 11.09 11.81 5.22
CA PRO A 225 12.40 11.33 5.69
C PRO A 225 12.35 10.12 6.63
N ASN A 226 11.20 9.77 7.17
CA ASN A 226 11.00 8.61 8.04
C ASN A 226 10.34 7.42 7.30
N PHE A 227 10.31 7.44 5.96
CA PHE A 227 9.71 6.39 5.17
C PHE A 227 10.69 5.23 4.94
N ALA A 228 10.83 4.34 5.94
CA ALA A 228 11.75 3.20 5.91
C ALA A 228 11.66 2.32 4.65
N PRO A 229 10.46 2.01 4.08
CA PRO A 229 10.37 1.26 2.84
C PRO A 229 11.14 1.87 1.67
N ALA A 230 11.13 3.20 1.52
CA ALA A 230 11.83 3.87 0.43
C ALA A 230 13.36 3.77 0.58
N TYR A 231 13.89 3.87 1.80
CA TYR A 231 15.32 3.62 2.05
C TYR A 231 15.70 2.16 1.74
N ASN A 232 14.91 1.18 2.22
CA ASN A 232 15.16 -0.23 1.93
C ASN A 232 15.16 -0.51 0.42
N ASN A 233 14.18 0.00 -0.29
CA ASN A 233 14.03 -0.21 -1.73
C ASN A 233 15.15 0.48 -2.52
N ARG A 234 15.53 1.71 -2.13
CA ARG A 234 16.67 2.42 -2.73
C ARG A 234 17.99 1.68 -2.46
N GLY A 235 18.18 1.18 -1.24
CA GLY A 235 19.34 0.40 -0.88
C GLY A 235 19.45 -0.85 -1.75
N ASN A 236 18.38 -1.60 -1.94
CA ASN A 236 18.35 -2.76 -2.82
C ASN A 236 18.62 -2.40 -4.29
N ALA A 237 18.04 -1.30 -4.79
CA ALA A 237 18.30 -0.82 -6.15
C ALA A 237 19.77 -0.39 -6.34
N ARG A 238 20.37 0.30 -5.36
CA ARG A 238 21.79 0.67 -5.37
C ARG A 238 22.71 -0.54 -5.36
N ALA A 239 22.40 -1.55 -4.53
CA ALA A 239 23.16 -2.79 -4.47
C ALA A 239 23.17 -3.50 -5.84
N THR A 240 22.02 -3.59 -6.49
CA THR A 240 21.89 -4.17 -7.85
C THR A 240 22.68 -3.37 -8.88
N ASN A 241 22.76 -2.05 -8.72
CA ASN A 241 23.52 -1.14 -9.60
C ASN A 241 25.01 -1.02 -9.24
N GLY A 242 25.52 -1.79 -8.27
CA GLY A 242 26.92 -1.85 -7.88
C GLY A 242 27.37 -0.81 -6.83
N ASP A 243 26.48 0.09 -6.39
CA ASP A 243 26.76 1.05 -5.31
C ASP A 243 26.57 0.36 -3.94
N LYS A 244 27.54 -0.47 -3.57
CA LYS A 244 27.51 -1.22 -2.31
C LYS A 244 27.53 -0.31 -1.08
N GLN A 245 28.29 0.79 -1.14
CA GLN A 245 28.39 1.72 0.01
C GLN A 245 27.11 2.49 0.22
N GLY A 246 26.53 3.04 -0.85
CA GLY A 246 25.24 3.72 -0.78
C GLY A 246 24.09 2.78 -0.35
N ALA A 247 24.16 1.52 -0.80
CA ALA A 247 23.19 0.51 -0.40
C ALA A 247 23.25 0.21 1.10
N LEU A 248 24.44 -0.02 1.66
CA LEU A 248 24.62 -0.25 3.10
C LEU A 248 24.08 0.91 3.92
N LYS A 249 24.42 2.15 3.57
CA LYS A 249 23.93 3.34 4.26
C LYS A 249 22.40 3.44 4.26
N ASP A 250 21.77 3.16 3.13
CA ASP A 250 20.31 3.18 3.01
C ASP A 250 19.66 2.08 3.84
N LEU A 251 20.19 0.86 3.79
CA LEU A 251 19.67 -0.27 4.56
C LEU A 251 19.83 -0.05 6.08
N GLU A 252 20.96 0.52 6.53
CA GLU A 252 21.14 0.90 7.93
C GLU A 252 20.13 1.94 8.38
N GLN A 253 19.84 2.94 7.55
CA GLN A 253 18.81 3.93 7.83
C GLN A 253 17.42 3.29 7.89
N ALA A 254 17.08 2.41 6.95
CA ALA A 254 15.81 1.68 6.99
C ALA A 254 15.67 0.85 8.26
N ALA A 255 16.73 0.11 8.65
CA ALA A 255 16.74 -0.69 9.87
C ALA A 255 16.51 0.18 11.12
N SER A 256 17.21 1.33 11.23
CA SER A 256 17.04 2.26 12.33
C SER A 256 15.59 2.78 12.44
N ILE A 257 14.98 3.14 11.30
CA ILE A 257 13.59 3.62 11.29
C ILE A 257 12.63 2.50 11.66
N PHE A 258 12.75 1.28 11.08
CA PHE A 258 11.89 0.14 11.44
C PHE A 258 12.00 -0.20 12.94
N GLN A 259 13.20 -0.15 13.50
CA GLN A 259 13.42 -0.37 14.92
C GLN A 259 12.71 0.68 15.78
N SER A 260 12.81 1.96 15.43
CA SER A 260 12.14 3.06 16.15
C SER A 260 10.62 2.97 16.06
N GLN A 261 10.09 2.40 14.97
CA GLN A 261 8.66 2.15 14.75
C GLN A 261 8.16 0.85 15.40
N GLY A 262 9.04 0.08 16.04
CA GLY A 262 8.68 -1.20 16.65
C GLY A 262 8.40 -2.33 15.65
N ASN A 263 8.75 -2.14 14.37
CA ASN A 263 8.55 -3.16 13.33
C ASN A 263 9.73 -4.15 13.32
N ASN A 264 9.71 -5.07 14.28
CA ASN A 264 10.80 -6.02 14.51
C ASN A 264 11.04 -6.97 13.33
N ASP A 265 9.99 -7.38 12.63
CA ASP A 265 10.11 -8.33 11.51
C ASP A 265 10.87 -7.70 10.33
N LEU A 266 10.48 -6.49 9.93
CA LEU A 266 11.18 -5.75 8.86
C LEU A 266 12.60 -5.35 9.29
N TYR A 267 12.80 -4.98 10.56
CA TYR A 267 14.13 -4.73 11.10
C TYR A 267 15.05 -5.96 10.96
N GLN A 268 14.59 -7.15 11.34
CA GLN A 268 15.36 -8.39 11.20
C GLN A 268 15.67 -8.71 9.72
N GLN A 269 14.68 -8.56 8.86
CA GLN A 269 14.87 -8.78 7.42
C GLN A 269 15.93 -7.86 6.83
N VAL A 270 15.85 -6.56 7.10
CA VAL A 270 16.83 -5.58 6.59
C VAL A 270 18.22 -5.83 7.18
N THR A 271 18.31 -6.17 8.47
CA THR A 271 19.59 -6.51 9.11
C THR A 271 20.24 -7.73 8.47
N LYS A 272 19.45 -8.72 8.05
CA LYS A 272 19.95 -9.87 7.30
C LYS A 272 20.52 -9.43 5.95
N ASN A 273 19.81 -8.59 5.20
CA ASN A 273 20.29 -8.05 3.91
C ASN A 273 21.61 -7.28 4.06
N ILE A 274 21.75 -6.47 5.13
CA ILE A 274 23.01 -5.77 5.44
C ILE A 274 24.17 -6.76 5.62
N LYS A 275 23.97 -7.83 6.39
CA LYS A 275 25.01 -8.86 6.62
C LYS A 275 25.41 -9.61 5.33
N GLU A 276 24.43 -9.88 4.46
CA GLU A 276 24.68 -10.56 3.18
C GLU A 276 25.44 -9.65 2.22
N LEU A 277 25.10 -8.37 2.15
CA LEU A 277 25.77 -7.37 1.30
C LEU A 277 27.17 -7.02 1.82
N GLY A 278 27.42 -7.08 3.15
CA GLY A 278 28.69 -6.80 3.79
C GLY A 278 29.76 -7.88 3.56
N ARG A 279 29.37 -9.08 3.14
CA ARG A 279 30.28 -10.19 2.79
C ARG A 279 30.80 -10.05 1.36
#